data_d55e82f07790a4570754acf294bfe3e1
#
_entry.id   d55e82f07790a4570754acf294bfe3e1
#
_cell.length_a   1.000
_cell.length_b   1.000
_cell.length_c   1.000
_cell.angle_alpha   90.00
_cell.angle_beta   90.00
_cell.angle_gamma   90.00
#
_symmetry.space_group_name_H-M   'P 1'
#
loop_
_entity.id
_entity.type
_entity.pdbx_description
1 polymer ?
#
loop_
_entity_poly.entity_id
_entity_poly.type
_entity_poly.pdbx_seq_one_letter_code
_entity_poly.pdbx_strand_id
1 'polypeptide(L)'
;MYHYQFKYITLFIIMFVFSSVGFAQKKDSVLVVKILSEMNGQQKKMSGAELFLQIARRFIGFPYVGHTLDRTDDERLVVNLYEVDCTTFLEYALALTQCVKAGKTDFAAFKKTLQDIRYRDGQLAYENRLHYYQWWVTDNARMGFVKEIDCPNPPFTAVQKLKINYMSSNPNLYDMLRHHPERVAALKTIEDATNGTAVRYIPKASVKNTQLLRETIHDGDILALVTNKKNLDTTHLGIAVWKSDGLHLLNASSIHKKVVEEPMLLYDYLARRQYLIGIRVARVL
;
A
#
# COMPACT_ATOMS: atom_id res chain seq x y z
N MET A 1 16.11 -1.97 52.09
CA MET A 1 15.02 -2.86 51.60
C MET A 1 14.27 -2.31 50.40
N TYR A 2 14.68 -1.15 49.81
CA TYR A 2 13.99 -0.53 48.65
C TYR A 2 14.62 -0.83 47.29
N HIS A 3 15.80 -1.45 47.20
CA HIS A 3 16.51 -1.72 45.94
C HIS A 3 16.05 -3.00 45.22
N TYR A 4 15.37 -3.93 45.87
CA TYR A 4 14.92 -5.18 45.27
C TYR A 4 13.58 -5.09 44.57
N GLN A 5 12.72 -4.19 44.93
CA GLN A 5 11.39 -4.00 44.31
C GLN A 5 11.47 -3.44 42.90
N PHE A 6 12.43 -2.55 42.60
CA PHE A 6 12.56 -1.94 41.26
C PHE A 6 13.03 -2.94 40.17
N LYS A 7 13.86 -3.91 40.53
CA LYS A 7 14.34 -4.93 39.56
C LYS A 7 13.21 -5.86 39.09
N TYR A 8 12.28 -6.19 39.96
CA TYR A 8 11.17 -7.09 39.60
C TYR A 8 10.11 -6.39 38.74
N ILE A 9 9.84 -5.10 38.97
CA ILE A 9 8.90 -4.31 38.16
C ILE A 9 9.44 -4.16 36.73
N THR A 10 10.71 -3.87 36.56
CA THR A 10 11.34 -3.74 35.24
C THR A 10 11.34 -5.08 34.48
N LEU A 11 11.59 -6.18 35.15
CA LEU A 11 11.56 -7.52 34.56
C LEU A 11 10.14 -7.93 34.14
N PHE A 12 9.11 -7.60 34.93
CA PHE A 12 7.70 -7.87 34.59
C PHE A 12 7.22 -7.05 33.41
N ILE A 13 7.60 -5.77 33.30
CA ILE A 13 7.26 -4.92 32.16
C ILE A 13 7.91 -5.42 30.88
N ILE A 14 9.18 -5.82 30.93
CA ILE A 14 9.89 -6.41 29.76
C ILE A 14 9.24 -7.72 29.34
N MET A 15 8.88 -8.62 30.27
CA MET A 15 8.18 -9.89 29.96
C MET A 15 6.79 -9.64 29.35
N PHE A 16 6.06 -8.61 29.77
CA PHE A 16 4.73 -8.31 29.24
C PHE A 16 4.80 -7.74 27.80
N VAL A 17 5.81 -6.93 27.51
CA VAL A 17 6.04 -6.40 26.16
C VAL A 17 6.47 -7.50 25.18
N PHE A 18 7.36 -8.41 25.59
CA PHE A 18 7.75 -9.56 24.76
C PHE A 18 6.58 -10.53 24.51
N SER A 19 5.70 -10.74 25.49
CA SER A 19 4.53 -11.59 25.32
C SER A 19 3.48 -11.00 24.37
N SER A 20 3.27 -9.69 24.38
CA SER A 20 2.30 -9.02 23.52
C SER A 20 2.74 -8.98 22.04
N VAL A 21 4.02 -8.73 21.76
CA VAL A 21 4.58 -8.78 20.40
C VAL A 21 4.54 -10.19 19.83
N GLY A 22 4.91 -11.21 20.62
CA GLY A 22 4.82 -12.60 20.20
C GLY A 22 3.37 -13.06 19.92
N PHE A 23 2.41 -12.55 20.67
CA PHE A 23 0.99 -12.88 20.50
C PHE A 23 0.39 -12.22 19.24
N ALA A 24 0.73 -10.96 18.96
CA ALA A 24 0.32 -10.26 17.74
C ALA A 24 0.87 -10.95 16.49
N GLN A 25 2.16 -11.25 16.46
CA GLN A 25 2.79 -11.95 15.34
C GLN A 25 2.22 -13.36 15.13
N LYS A 26 1.79 -14.05 16.20
CA LYS A 26 1.11 -15.34 16.11
C LYS A 26 -0.26 -15.24 15.44
N LYS A 27 -1.04 -14.18 15.72
CA LYS A 27 -2.32 -13.95 15.06
C LYS A 27 -2.16 -13.69 13.57
N ASP A 28 -1.20 -12.83 13.19
CA ASP A 28 -0.90 -12.52 11.78
C ASP A 28 -0.48 -13.77 11.02
N SER A 29 0.40 -14.59 11.60
CA SER A 29 0.85 -15.83 10.95
C SER A 29 -0.30 -16.83 10.72
N VAL A 30 -1.21 -16.95 11.68
CA VAL A 30 -2.39 -17.82 11.54
C VAL A 30 -3.30 -17.33 10.42
N LEU A 31 -3.56 -16.01 10.35
CA LEU A 31 -4.39 -15.45 9.31
C LEU A 31 -3.76 -15.61 7.92
N VAL A 32 -2.46 -15.33 7.79
CA VAL A 32 -1.71 -15.49 6.53
C VAL A 32 -1.79 -16.94 6.05
N VAL A 33 -1.43 -17.90 6.89
CA VAL A 33 -1.44 -19.32 6.51
C VAL A 33 -2.84 -19.79 6.15
N LYS A 34 -3.87 -19.33 6.88
CA LYS A 34 -5.27 -19.61 6.56
C LYS A 34 -5.63 -19.11 5.16
N ILE A 35 -5.38 -17.83 4.84
CA ILE A 35 -5.69 -17.26 3.53
C ILE A 35 -4.93 -18.01 2.43
N LEU A 36 -3.63 -18.25 2.61
CA LEU A 36 -2.81 -18.96 1.62
C LEU A 36 -3.31 -20.39 1.38
N SER A 37 -3.71 -21.11 2.41
CA SER A 37 -4.25 -22.46 2.28
C SER A 37 -5.60 -22.48 1.57
N GLU A 38 -6.51 -21.57 1.90
CA GLU A 38 -7.84 -21.46 1.27
C GLU A 38 -7.76 -21.05 -0.20
N MET A 39 -6.77 -20.23 -0.56
CA MET A 39 -6.57 -19.72 -1.92
C MET A 39 -5.66 -20.61 -2.77
N ASN A 40 -5.06 -21.65 -2.19
CA ASN A 40 -4.16 -22.55 -2.91
C ASN A 40 -4.88 -23.22 -4.11
N GLY A 41 -4.23 -23.19 -5.27
CA GLY A 41 -4.78 -23.72 -6.53
C GLY A 41 -5.70 -22.74 -7.30
N GLN A 42 -6.11 -21.61 -6.71
CA GLN A 42 -6.96 -20.62 -7.40
C GLN A 42 -6.22 -19.90 -8.55
N GLN A 43 -4.87 -19.78 -8.47
CA GLN A 43 -4.03 -19.19 -9.52
C GLN A 43 -4.15 -19.89 -10.88
N LYS A 44 -4.65 -21.13 -10.91
CA LYS A 44 -4.89 -21.87 -12.16
C LYS A 44 -6.20 -21.47 -12.86
N LYS A 45 -7.07 -20.72 -12.16
CA LYS A 45 -8.44 -20.39 -12.61
C LYS A 45 -8.66 -18.89 -12.78
N MET A 46 -7.77 -18.05 -12.28
CA MET A 46 -7.92 -16.61 -12.21
C MET A 46 -6.68 -15.89 -12.72
N SER A 47 -6.89 -14.71 -13.29
CA SER A 47 -5.81 -13.75 -13.53
C SER A 47 -5.20 -13.25 -12.22
N GLY A 48 -4.01 -12.64 -12.28
CA GLY A 48 -3.38 -12.02 -11.11
C GLY A 48 -4.26 -10.95 -10.47
N ALA A 49 -4.91 -10.12 -11.28
CA ALA A 49 -5.80 -9.06 -10.80
C ALA A 49 -7.06 -9.60 -10.11
N GLU A 50 -7.72 -10.64 -10.68
CA GLU A 50 -8.88 -11.28 -10.06
C GLU A 50 -8.53 -11.94 -8.72
N LEU A 51 -7.40 -12.64 -8.68
CA LEU A 51 -6.89 -13.27 -7.46
C LEU A 51 -6.59 -12.21 -6.38
N PHE A 52 -5.96 -11.11 -6.77
CA PHE A 52 -5.65 -9.99 -5.91
C PHE A 52 -6.92 -9.36 -5.31
N LEU A 53 -7.93 -9.12 -6.14
CA LEU A 53 -9.22 -8.59 -5.69
C LEU A 53 -9.92 -9.53 -4.69
N GLN A 54 -9.93 -10.84 -4.96
CA GLN A 54 -10.51 -11.82 -4.04
C GLN A 54 -9.80 -11.86 -2.69
N ILE A 55 -8.47 -11.79 -2.70
CA ILE A 55 -7.67 -11.74 -1.48
C ILE A 55 -7.91 -10.42 -0.74
N ALA A 56 -7.92 -9.29 -1.45
CA ALA A 56 -8.17 -7.98 -0.87
C ALA A 56 -9.56 -7.89 -0.19
N ARG A 57 -10.59 -8.52 -0.75
CA ARG A 57 -11.93 -8.59 -0.14
C ARG A 57 -11.97 -9.29 1.22
N ARG A 58 -10.97 -10.13 1.54
CA ARG A 58 -10.84 -10.76 2.87
C ARG A 58 -10.55 -9.75 3.99
N PHE A 59 -10.10 -8.55 3.64
CA PHE A 59 -9.83 -7.47 4.58
C PHE A 59 -11.03 -6.55 4.83
N ILE A 60 -12.15 -6.70 4.12
CA ILE A 60 -13.34 -5.86 4.32
C ILE A 60 -13.78 -5.90 5.79
N GLY A 61 -13.94 -4.70 6.38
CA GLY A 61 -14.28 -4.53 7.79
C GLY A 61 -13.07 -4.37 8.71
N PHE A 62 -11.84 -4.68 8.28
CA PHE A 62 -10.64 -4.46 9.10
C PHE A 62 -10.42 -2.97 9.34
N PRO A 63 -10.02 -2.56 10.56
CA PRO A 63 -9.90 -1.16 10.91
C PRO A 63 -8.80 -0.44 10.12
N TYR A 64 -9.10 0.81 9.74
CA TYR A 64 -8.10 1.74 9.23
C TYR A 64 -7.28 2.32 10.39
N VAL A 65 -5.97 2.09 10.35
CA VAL A 65 -5.02 2.69 11.30
C VAL A 65 -3.78 3.14 10.52
N GLY A 66 -3.50 4.44 10.56
CA GLY A 66 -2.28 5.00 9.99
C GLY A 66 -1.06 4.80 10.89
N HIS A 67 0.13 4.98 10.32
CA HIS A 67 1.41 4.97 11.04
C HIS A 67 1.75 3.66 11.77
N THR A 68 1.18 2.55 11.32
CA THR A 68 1.46 1.22 11.93
C THR A 68 2.90 0.77 11.73
N LEU A 69 3.59 1.31 10.71
CA LEU A 69 4.99 1.00 10.40
C LEU A 69 6.00 1.82 11.22
N ASP A 70 5.57 2.93 11.83
CA ASP A 70 6.43 3.94 12.45
C ASP A 70 6.35 3.94 13.99
N ARG A 71 5.96 2.80 14.58
CA ARG A 71 5.81 2.66 16.05
C ARG A 71 7.14 2.45 16.79
N THR A 72 8.24 2.31 16.07
CA THR A 72 9.59 2.14 16.62
C THR A 72 10.57 2.97 15.81
N ASP A 73 11.66 3.38 16.43
CA ASP A 73 12.69 4.20 15.80
C ASP A 73 13.56 3.39 14.81
N ASP A 74 13.74 2.10 15.07
CA ASP A 74 14.47 1.20 14.18
C ASP A 74 13.58 0.68 13.05
N GLU A 75 14.08 0.74 11.80
CA GLU A 75 13.40 0.17 10.65
C GLU A 75 13.37 -1.35 10.74
N ARG A 76 12.19 -1.90 10.63
CA ARG A 76 11.96 -3.34 10.64
C ARG A 76 10.76 -3.71 9.79
N LEU A 77 10.73 -4.95 9.30
CA LEU A 77 9.57 -5.47 8.59
C LEU A 77 8.40 -5.68 9.57
N VAL A 78 7.50 -4.70 9.59
CA VAL A 78 6.26 -4.80 10.38
C VAL A 78 5.23 -5.60 9.60
N VAL A 79 4.60 -6.57 10.28
CA VAL A 79 3.42 -7.31 9.83
C VAL A 79 2.30 -7.05 10.83
N ASN A 80 1.21 -6.44 10.37
CA ASN A 80 0.01 -6.21 11.15
C ASN A 80 -1.20 -6.18 10.20
N LEU A 81 -1.75 -7.36 9.90
CA LEU A 81 -2.86 -7.49 8.96
C LEU A 81 -4.18 -6.96 9.52
N TYR A 82 -4.29 -6.82 10.84
CA TYR A 82 -5.52 -6.40 11.50
C TYR A 82 -5.70 -4.88 11.59
N GLU A 83 -4.64 -4.11 11.38
CA GLU A 83 -4.68 -2.64 11.36
C GLU A 83 -3.96 -2.17 10.09
N VAL A 84 -4.68 -1.59 9.16
CA VAL A 84 -4.14 -1.25 7.84
C VAL A 84 -4.46 0.19 7.44
N ASP A 85 -3.55 0.81 6.73
CA ASP A 85 -3.81 2.00 5.91
C ASP A 85 -3.93 1.61 4.43
N CYS A 86 -4.07 2.60 3.53
CA CYS A 86 -4.25 2.33 2.11
C CYS A 86 -3.05 1.63 1.47
N THR A 87 -1.84 1.90 1.92
CA THR A 87 -0.60 1.31 1.39
C THR A 87 -0.39 -0.10 1.94
N THR A 88 -0.41 -0.25 3.26
CA THR A 88 -0.19 -1.55 3.91
C THR A 88 -1.27 -2.57 3.54
N PHE A 89 -2.53 -2.13 3.35
CA PHE A 89 -3.61 -2.97 2.82
C PHE A 89 -3.26 -3.56 1.44
N LEU A 90 -2.81 -2.71 0.51
CA LEU A 90 -2.41 -3.17 -0.84
C LEU A 90 -1.19 -4.09 -0.78
N GLU A 91 -0.19 -3.74 0.02
CA GLU A 91 1.03 -4.54 0.16
C GLU A 91 0.75 -5.94 0.73
N TYR A 92 -0.10 -6.04 1.75
CA TYR A 92 -0.48 -7.36 2.30
C TYR A 92 -1.28 -8.19 1.29
N ALA A 93 -2.26 -7.58 0.62
CA ALA A 93 -3.04 -8.27 -0.41
C ALA A 93 -2.14 -8.73 -1.58
N LEU A 94 -1.20 -7.89 -2.03
CA LEU A 94 -0.27 -8.22 -3.10
C LEU A 94 0.71 -9.32 -2.68
N ALA A 95 1.25 -9.26 -1.46
CA ALA A 95 2.17 -10.29 -0.94
C ALA A 95 1.48 -11.66 -0.86
N LEU A 96 0.25 -11.71 -0.35
CA LEU A 96 -0.57 -12.92 -0.34
C LEU A 96 -0.81 -13.46 -1.76
N THR A 97 -1.15 -12.56 -2.70
CA THR A 97 -1.38 -12.92 -4.09
C THR A 97 -0.14 -13.55 -4.74
N GLN A 98 1.02 -12.94 -4.56
CA GLN A 98 2.26 -13.46 -5.10
C GLN A 98 2.67 -14.79 -4.46
N CYS A 99 2.40 -14.98 -3.17
CA CYS A 99 2.59 -16.28 -2.50
C CYS A 99 1.69 -17.36 -3.12
N VAL A 100 0.39 -17.08 -3.30
CA VAL A 100 -0.55 -18.04 -3.93
C VAL A 100 -0.10 -18.38 -5.35
N LYS A 101 0.29 -17.39 -6.15
CA LYS A 101 0.81 -17.60 -7.51
C LYS A 101 2.04 -18.48 -7.55
N ALA A 102 2.92 -18.33 -6.56
CA ALA A 102 4.14 -19.14 -6.43
C ALA A 102 3.90 -20.49 -5.72
N GLY A 103 2.65 -20.81 -5.32
CA GLY A 103 2.32 -22.04 -4.59
C GLY A 103 2.91 -22.10 -3.17
N LYS A 104 3.26 -20.95 -2.59
CA LYS A 104 3.82 -20.85 -1.23
C LYS A 104 2.69 -20.66 -0.22
N THR A 105 2.77 -21.39 0.90
CA THR A 105 1.69 -21.43 1.90
C THR A 105 2.16 -21.09 3.33
N ASP A 106 3.42 -20.72 3.49
CA ASP A 106 4.00 -20.46 4.80
C ASP A 106 4.20 -18.95 5.08
N PHE A 107 4.28 -18.62 6.37
CA PHE A 107 4.44 -17.23 6.84
C PHE A 107 5.82 -16.63 6.53
N ALA A 108 6.87 -17.46 6.42
CA ALA A 108 8.21 -16.97 6.10
C ALA A 108 8.28 -16.51 4.64
N ALA A 109 7.68 -17.26 3.73
CA ALA A 109 7.53 -16.87 2.33
C ALA A 109 6.73 -15.58 2.18
N PHE A 110 5.62 -15.43 2.93
CA PHE A 110 4.84 -14.19 2.95
C PHE A 110 5.69 -12.99 3.42
N LYS A 111 6.43 -13.12 4.52
CA LYS A 111 7.31 -12.04 5.01
C LYS A 111 8.37 -11.64 3.99
N LYS A 112 9.01 -12.63 3.35
CA LYS A 112 10.00 -12.33 2.29
C LYS A 112 9.38 -11.59 1.12
N THR A 113 8.23 -12.05 0.64
CA THR A 113 7.49 -11.40 -0.47
C THR A 113 7.02 -9.99 -0.08
N LEU A 114 6.53 -9.79 1.15
CA LEU A 114 6.16 -8.47 1.65
C LEU A 114 7.34 -7.52 1.72
N GLN A 115 8.51 -8.01 2.14
CA GLN A 115 9.74 -7.23 2.16
C GLN A 115 10.14 -6.79 0.75
N ASP A 116 10.05 -7.68 -0.23
CA ASP A 116 10.35 -7.38 -1.63
C ASP A 116 9.37 -6.35 -2.24
N ILE A 117 8.11 -6.32 -1.78
CA ILE A 117 7.09 -5.37 -2.23
C ILE A 117 7.25 -3.99 -1.58
N ARG A 118 7.62 -3.94 -0.30
CA ARG A 118 7.66 -2.70 0.51
C ARG A 118 8.95 -1.93 0.40
N TYR A 119 10.06 -2.62 0.14
CA TYR A 119 11.39 -2.02 0.15
C TYR A 119 12.07 -2.16 -1.21
N ARG A 120 12.73 -1.11 -1.64
CA ARG A 120 13.53 -1.10 -2.87
C ARG A 120 14.52 -2.26 -2.87
N ASP A 121 14.47 -3.07 -3.93
CA ASP A 121 15.29 -4.29 -4.07
C ASP A 121 15.15 -5.28 -2.87
N GLY A 122 14.07 -5.19 -2.10
CA GLY A 122 13.87 -5.97 -0.88
C GLY A 122 14.87 -5.64 0.25
N GLN A 123 15.57 -4.52 0.19
CA GLN A 123 16.58 -4.13 1.18
C GLN A 123 15.96 -3.35 2.32
N LEU A 124 15.97 -3.95 3.51
CA LEU A 124 15.36 -3.41 4.71
C LEU A 124 16.17 -2.21 5.24
N ALA A 125 15.70 -1.00 4.93
CA ALA A 125 16.17 0.27 5.45
C ALA A 125 15.09 1.33 5.27
N TYR A 126 15.04 2.37 6.12
CA TYR A 126 14.00 3.38 6.06
C TYR A 126 13.97 4.11 4.71
N GLU A 127 15.12 4.50 4.21
CA GLU A 127 15.29 5.17 2.91
C GLU A 127 14.94 4.30 1.71
N ASN A 128 14.92 2.98 1.89
CA ASN A 128 14.50 2.02 0.87
C ASN A 128 13.00 1.70 0.93
N ARG A 129 12.29 2.10 2.00
CA ARG A 129 10.83 1.96 2.05
C ARG A 129 10.21 2.80 0.95
N LEU A 130 9.32 2.20 0.17
CA LEU A 130 8.73 2.82 -1.04
C LEU A 130 7.61 3.79 -0.67
N HIS A 131 7.98 4.93 -0.06
CA HIS A 131 7.08 5.90 0.54
C HIS A 131 6.16 6.64 -0.45
N TYR A 132 6.60 6.81 -1.70
CA TYR A 132 5.81 7.44 -2.75
C TYR A 132 5.31 6.39 -3.74
N TYR A 133 4.11 6.60 -4.29
CA TYR A 133 3.56 5.67 -5.28
C TYR A 133 4.47 5.48 -6.49
N GLN A 134 5.13 6.55 -6.95
CA GLN A 134 6.09 6.44 -8.06
C GLN A 134 7.20 5.43 -7.75
N TRP A 135 7.77 5.46 -6.55
CA TRP A 135 8.81 4.51 -6.18
C TRP A 135 8.24 3.10 -6.07
N TRP A 136 7.06 3.00 -5.46
CA TRP A 136 6.38 1.72 -5.25
C TRP A 136 6.04 1.04 -6.58
N VAL A 137 5.44 1.76 -7.54
CA VAL A 137 5.03 1.16 -8.81
C VAL A 137 6.23 0.81 -9.69
N THR A 138 7.26 1.66 -9.69
CA THR A 138 8.48 1.42 -10.49
C THR A 138 9.23 0.18 -10.00
N ASP A 139 9.45 0.05 -8.69
CA ASP A 139 10.17 -1.09 -8.13
C ASP A 139 9.35 -2.39 -8.27
N ASN A 140 8.07 -2.36 -7.92
CA ASN A 140 7.20 -3.53 -8.05
C ASN A 140 6.96 -3.95 -9.51
N ALA A 141 7.02 -3.03 -10.48
CA ALA A 141 7.00 -3.38 -11.90
C ALA A 141 8.31 -4.05 -12.34
N ARG A 142 9.46 -3.55 -11.88
CA ARG A 142 10.77 -4.16 -12.13
C ARG A 142 10.86 -5.57 -11.52
N MET A 143 10.26 -5.78 -10.35
CA MET A 143 10.17 -7.09 -9.69
C MET A 143 9.17 -8.06 -10.35
N GLY A 144 8.36 -7.58 -11.33
CA GLY A 144 7.37 -8.41 -12.02
C GLY A 144 6.11 -8.69 -11.21
N PHE A 145 5.83 -7.90 -10.17
CA PHE A 145 4.62 -8.05 -9.37
C PHE A 145 3.43 -7.30 -9.96
N VAL A 146 3.69 -6.16 -10.59
CA VAL A 146 2.67 -5.32 -11.24
C VAL A 146 3.17 -4.81 -12.58
N LYS A 147 2.24 -4.30 -13.40
CA LYS A 147 2.53 -3.52 -14.59
C LYS A 147 1.76 -2.21 -14.52
N GLU A 148 2.44 -1.07 -14.58
CA GLU A 148 1.75 0.20 -14.73
C GLU A 148 1.09 0.27 -16.11
N ILE A 149 -0.17 0.67 -16.13
CA ILE A 149 -0.94 0.85 -17.35
C ILE A 149 -0.91 2.33 -17.67
N ASP A 150 -0.04 2.70 -18.57
CA ASP A 150 0.05 4.04 -19.13
C ASP A 150 0.27 3.94 -20.64
N CYS A 151 -0.44 4.73 -21.41
CA CYS A 151 -0.25 4.82 -22.84
C CYS A 151 -0.51 6.27 -23.31
N PRO A 152 0.07 6.70 -24.44
CA PRO A 152 -0.13 8.06 -24.93
C PRO A 152 -1.53 8.30 -25.55
N ASN A 153 -2.45 7.34 -25.39
CA ASN A 153 -3.80 7.36 -25.96
C ASN A 153 -4.87 7.53 -24.86
N PRO A 154 -6.09 7.97 -25.22
CA PRO A 154 -7.20 7.95 -24.28
C PRO A 154 -7.37 6.57 -23.63
N PRO A 155 -7.76 6.56 -22.32
CA PRO A 155 -8.13 7.69 -21.49
C PRO A 155 -6.96 8.42 -20.77
N PHE A 156 -5.68 8.07 -20.99
CA PHE A 156 -4.50 8.64 -20.32
C PHE A 156 -4.06 9.97 -20.96
N THR A 157 -4.94 10.96 -20.98
CA THR A 157 -4.75 12.21 -21.72
C THR A 157 -4.01 13.31 -20.96
N ALA A 158 -3.75 13.10 -19.67
CA ALA A 158 -3.07 14.09 -18.84
C ALA A 158 -1.68 13.61 -18.41
N VAL A 159 -0.79 14.57 -18.17
CA VAL A 159 0.59 14.34 -17.72
C VAL A 159 0.85 15.13 -16.46
N GLN A 160 1.43 14.48 -15.45
CA GLN A 160 1.98 15.12 -14.26
C GLN A 160 3.51 15.09 -14.35
N LYS A 161 4.16 16.24 -14.27
CA LYS A 161 5.60 16.32 -14.04
C LYS A 161 5.82 16.26 -12.53
N LEU A 162 6.42 15.19 -12.07
CA LEU A 162 6.59 14.93 -10.64
C LEU A 162 7.46 16.01 -9.97
N LYS A 163 7.01 16.44 -8.82
CA LYS A 163 7.76 17.26 -7.87
C LYS A 163 7.42 16.75 -6.49
N ILE A 164 8.20 15.79 -6.01
CA ILE A 164 8.02 15.13 -4.72
C ILE A 164 9.17 15.51 -3.79
N ASN A 165 8.85 16.07 -2.64
CA ASN A 165 9.80 16.36 -1.56
C ASN A 165 9.04 16.58 -0.24
N TYR A 166 7.86 15.94 -0.11
CA TYR A 166 7.02 16.17 1.05
C TYR A 166 7.68 15.70 2.34
N MET A 167 8.31 14.53 2.31
CA MET A 167 8.93 13.94 3.51
C MET A 167 10.19 14.69 3.92
N SER A 168 11.11 14.95 3.00
CA SER A 168 12.34 15.70 3.32
C SER A 168 12.07 17.14 3.73
N SER A 169 10.99 17.75 3.24
CA SER A 169 10.57 19.12 3.61
C SER A 169 9.79 19.19 4.92
N ASN A 170 9.27 18.08 5.42
CA ASN A 170 8.45 18.02 6.63
C ASN A 170 8.88 16.90 7.60
N PRO A 171 10.18 16.79 7.95
CA PRO A 171 10.67 15.65 8.73
C PRO A 171 10.00 15.55 10.10
N ASN A 172 9.57 16.66 10.68
CA ASN A 172 8.90 16.70 11.98
C ASN A 172 7.51 16.03 12.01
N LEU A 173 6.92 15.74 10.84
CA LEU A 173 5.67 14.99 10.73
C LEU A 173 5.86 13.47 10.80
N TYR A 174 7.11 13.00 10.78
CA TYR A 174 7.46 11.59 10.76
C TYR A 174 8.36 11.26 11.94
N ASP A 175 7.90 10.44 12.86
CA ASP A 175 8.66 10.08 14.06
C ASP A 175 10.02 9.48 13.71
N MET A 176 10.09 8.66 12.66
CA MET A 176 11.34 8.05 12.17
C MET A 176 12.27 9.00 11.39
N LEU A 177 11.89 10.25 11.15
CA LEU A 177 12.74 11.29 10.52
C LEU A 177 13.14 12.39 11.47
N ARG A 178 12.30 12.69 12.46
CA ARG A 178 12.42 13.86 13.35
C ARG A 178 13.81 14.01 13.98
N HIS A 179 14.44 12.90 14.33
CA HIS A 179 15.75 12.86 14.98
C HIS A 179 16.83 12.19 14.14
N HIS A 180 16.57 11.97 12.84
CA HIS A 180 17.43 11.24 11.91
C HIS A 180 17.75 12.06 10.66
N PRO A 181 18.61 13.11 10.76
CA PRO A 181 18.97 13.96 9.61
C PRO A 181 19.63 13.18 8.47
N GLU A 182 20.32 12.08 8.76
CA GLU A 182 20.89 11.17 7.76
C GLU A 182 19.81 10.50 6.90
N ARG A 183 18.68 10.07 7.49
CA ARG A 183 17.54 9.51 6.75
C ARG A 183 16.88 10.58 5.88
N VAL A 184 16.74 11.81 6.41
CA VAL A 184 16.21 12.96 5.66
C VAL A 184 17.07 13.24 4.44
N ALA A 185 18.41 13.27 4.60
CA ALA A 185 19.34 13.50 3.50
C ALA A 185 19.27 12.39 2.44
N ALA A 186 19.19 11.12 2.86
CA ALA A 186 19.06 9.98 1.96
C ALA A 186 17.74 10.05 1.16
N LEU A 187 16.60 10.31 1.83
CA LEU A 187 15.30 10.48 1.16
C LEU A 187 15.32 11.64 0.18
N LYS A 188 15.90 12.79 0.58
CA LYS A 188 16.01 13.96 -0.30
C LYS A 188 16.76 13.62 -1.59
N THR A 189 17.81 12.85 -1.52
CA THR A 189 18.57 12.41 -2.72
C THR A 189 17.67 11.62 -3.68
N ILE A 190 16.83 10.73 -3.15
CA ILE A 190 15.93 9.90 -3.96
C ILE A 190 14.76 10.73 -4.50
N GLU A 191 14.22 11.65 -3.70
CA GLU A 191 13.18 12.60 -4.13
C GLU A 191 13.70 13.48 -5.28
N ASP A 192 14.90 14.06 -5.14
CA ASP A 192 15.52 14.91 -6.16
C ASP A 192 15.77 14.13 -7.46
N ALA A 193 16.23 12.88 -7.39
CA ALA A 193 16.42 12.01 -8.55
C ALA A 193 15.10 11.63 -9.24
N THR A 194 14.00 11.66 -8.54
CA THR A 194 12.66 11.36 -9.09
C THR A 194 12.01 12.58 -9.73
N ASN A 195 12.37 13.78 -9.25
CA ASN A 195 11.77 15.02 -9.69
C ASN A 195 12.01 15.27 -11.18
N GLY A 196 10.99 15.78 -11.86
CA GLY A 196 11.02 16.01 -13.30
C GLY A 196 10.52 14.84 -14.14
N THR A 197 10.36 13.64 -13.57
CA THR A 197 9.74 12.51 -14.25
C THR A 197 8.32 12.87 -14.69
N ALA A 198 8.00 12.61 -15.95
CA ALA A 198 6.66 12.80 -16.50
C ALA A 198 5.89 11.48 -16.42
N VAL A 199 4.73 11.51 -15.78
CA VAL A 199 3.86 10.35 -15.64
C VAL A 199 2.48 10.65 -16.23
N ARG A 200 1.89 9.69 -16.93
CA ARG A 200 0.54 9.83 -17.49
C ARG A 200 -0.51 9.39 -16.49
N TYR A 201 -1.68 10.01 -16.59
CA TYR A 201 -2.82 9.64 -15.76
C TYR A 201 -4.15 9.89 -16.48
N ILE A 202 -5.19 9.24 -16.02
CA ILE A 202 -6.57 9.46 -16.47
C ILE A 202 -7.14 10.65 -15.67
N PRO A 203 -7.44 11.80 -16.31
CA PRO A 203 -8.01 12.94 -15.59
C PRO A 203 -9.38 12.59 -15.00
N LYS A 204 -9.70 13.15 -13.83
CA LYS A 204 -10.96 12.83 -13.11
C LYS A 204 -12.22 13.02 -13.96
N ALA A 205 -12.22 13.97 -14.89
CA ALA A 205 -13.35 14.19 -15.81
C ALA A 205 -13.61 13.00 -16.75
N SER A 206 -12.58 12.17 -17.00
CA SER A 206 -12.65 10.97 -17.84
C SER A 206 -12.95 9.69 -17.08
N VAL A 207 -13.01 9.74 -15.74
CA VAL A 207 -13.33 8.57 -14.88
C VAL A 207 -14.86 8.39 -14.84
N LYS A 208 -15.46 8.10 -16.00
CA LYS A 208 -16.90 7.90 -16.17
C LYS A 208 -17.19 6.48 -16.64
N ASN A 209 -18.40 6.01 -16.40
CA ASN A 209 -18.84 4.69 -16.87
C ASN A 209 -19.00 4.67 -18.40
N THR A 210 -17.87 4.57 -19.13
CA THR A 210 -17.81 4.47 -20.58
C THR A 210 -17.23 3.14 -20.99
N GLN A 211 -17.53 2.68 -22.21
CA GLN A 211 -16.93 1.47 -22.77
C GLN A 211 -15.40 1.53 -22.76
N LEU A 212 -14.82 2.65 -23.18
CA LEU A 212 -13.37 2.84 -23.18
C LEU A 212 -12.75 2.64 -21.78
N LEU A 213 -13.40 3.19 -20.71
CA LEU A 213 -12.86 3.04 -19.37
C LEU A 213 -12.98 1.57 -18.88
N ARG A 214 -14.08 0.89 -19.22
CA ARG A 214 -14.27 -0.54 -18.90
C ARG A 214 -13.27 -1.45 -19.61
N GLU A 215 -12.88 -1.12 -20.82
CA GLU A 215 -11.85 -1.86 -21.58
C GLU A 215 -10.42 -1.58 -21.06
N THR A 216 -10.22 -0.42 -20.43
CA THR A 216 -8.92 0.02 -19.91
C THR A 216 -8.66 -0.47 -18.49
N ILE A 217 -9.63 -0.28 -17.60
CA ILE A 217 -9.53 -0.61 -16.18
C ILE A 217 -10.31 -1.89 -15.92
N HIS A 218 -9.64 -2.88 -15.35
CA HIS A 218 -10.24 -4.16 -14.99
C HIS A 218 -10.46 -4.26 -13.48
N ASP A 219 -11.36 -5.16 -13.07
CA ASP A 219 -11.49 -5.53 -11.67
C ASP A 219 -10.15 -6.00 -11.11
N GLY A 220 -9.78 -5.49 -9.94
CA GLY A 220 -8.51 -5.81 -9.30
C GLY A 220 -7.33 -4.94 -9.74
N ASP A 221 -7.49 -4.00 -10.67
CA ASP A 221 -6.44 -3.02 -10.95
C ASP A 221 -6.23 -2.10 -9.74
N ILE A 222 -4.97 -1.79 -9.44
CA ILE A 222 -4.59 -0.83 -8.42
C ILE A 222 -4.79 0.57 -8.96
N LEU A 223 -5.51 1.40 -8.21
CA LEU A 223 -5.78 2.80 -8.54
C LEU A 223 -5.06 3.72 -7.56
N ALA A 224 -4.15 4.55 -8.08
CA ALA A 224 -3.49 5.59 -7.30
C ALA A 224 -4.14 6.95 -7.60
N LEU A 225 -4.66 7.61 -6.57
CA LEU A 225 -5.38 8.87 -6.72
C LEU A 225 -4.40 10.04 -6.81
N VAL A 226 -4.25 10.56 -8.02
CA VAL A 226 -3.33 11.65 -8.37
C VAL A 226 -3.78 12.95 -7.76
N THR A 227 -2.83 13.72 -7.22
CA THR A 227 -3.13 14.95 -6.50
C THR A 227 -2.38 16.18 -7.07
N ASN A 228 -2.99 17.36 -6.89
CA ASN A 228 -2.31 18.65 -7.09
C ASN A 228 -1.77 19.23 -5.77
N LYS A 229 -1.83 18.50 -4.66
CA LYS A 229 -1.18 18.91 -3.43
C LYS A 229 0.32 19.02 -3.66
N LYS A 230 0.88 20.14 -3.16
CA LYS A 230 2.29 20.43 -3.32
C LYS A 230 3.16 19.31 -2.76
N ASN A 231 4.18 18.91 -3.52
CA ASN A 231 5.22 17.98 -3.13
C ASN A 231 4.79 16.50 -2.97
N LEU A 232 3.63 16.13 -3.52
CA LEU A 232 3.12 14.76 -3.54
C LEU A 232 2.79 14.31 -4.97
N ASP A 233 2.94 13.03 -5.24
CA ASP A 233 2.47 12.38 -6.47
C ASP A 233 1.01 11.93 -6.36
N THR A 234 0.68 11.23 -5.29
CA THR A 234 -0.65 10.69 -4.99
C THR A 234 -1.00 10.91 -3.51
N THR A 235 -2.27 10.75 -3.14
CA THR A 235 -2.70 10.88 -1.74
C THR A 235 -3.44 9.67 -1.22
N HIS A 236 -3.80 8.74 -2.08
CA HIS A 236 -4.56 7.56 -1.67
C HIS A 236 -4.44 6.44 -2.70
N LEU A 237 -4.58 5.21 -2.23
CA LEU A 237 -4.54 3.99 -3.03
C LEU A 237 -5.79 3.15 -2.78
N GLY A 238 -6.20 2.39 -3.79
CA GLY A 238 -7.26 1.41 -3.68
C GLY A 238 -7.30 0.49 -4.89
N ILE A 239 -8.35 -0.30 -4.99
CA ILE A 239 -8.51 -1.35 -6.00
C ILE A 239 -9.78 -1.09 -6.77
N ALA A 240 -9.73 -1.23 -8.08
CA ALA A 240 -10.87 -1.08 -8.98
C ALA A 240 -11.89 -2.18 -8.75
N VAL A 241 -13.16 -1.79 -8.63
CA VAL A 241 -14.30 -2.69 -8.56
C VAL A 241 -15.41 -2.17 -9.47
N TRP A 242 -15.69 -2.90 -10.55
CA TRP A 242 -16.79 -2.59 -11.43
C TRP A 242 -18.09 -3.15 -10.88
N LYS A 243 -19.11 -2.30 -10.81
CA LYS A 243 -20.52 -2.68 -10.54
C LYS A 243 -21.38 -2.29 -11.72
N SER A 244 -22.68 -2.59 -11.65
CA SER A 244 -23.65 -2.27 -12.71
C SER A 244 -23.76 -0.78 -12.95
N ASP A 245 -23.66 0.04 -11.91
CA ASP A 245 -23.74 1.51 -11.94
C ASP A 245 -22.41 2.18 -12.33
N GLY A 246 -21.24 1.52 -12.19
CA GLY A 246 -19.96 2.07 -12.58
C GLY A 246 -18.76 1.56 -11.80
N LEU A 247 -17.69 2.34 -11.84
CA LEU A 247 -16.42 2.03 -11.15
C LEU A 247 -16.48 2.50 -9.70
N HIS A 248 -16.19 1.59 -8.79
CA HIS A 248 -16.04 1.80 -7.35
C HIS A 248 -14.60 1.55 -6.90
N LEU A 249 -14.29 1.91 -5.65
CA LEU A 249 -12.98 1.76 -5.03
C LEU A 249 -13.07 0.85 -3.81
N LEU A 250 -12.39 -0.29 -3.82
CA LEU A 250 -12.10 -1.04 -2.60
C LEU A 250 -10.83 -0.46 -1.97
N ASN A 251 -10.93 0.04 -0.75
CA ASN A 251 -9.81 0.71 -0.10
C ASN A 251 -9.85 0.62 1.44
N ALA A 252 -8.70 0.81 2.09
CA ALA A 252 -8.67 1.09 3.51
C ALA A 252 -9.00 2.58 3.70
N SER A 253 -10.24 2.86 4.10
CA SER A 253 -10.81 4.20 4.12
C SER A 253 -10.59 4.89 5.47
N SER A 254 -9.85 6.00 5.47
CA SER A 254 -9.72 6.86 6.64
C SER A 254 -11.04 7.54 7.04
N ILE A 255 -12.00 7.63 6.10
CA ILE A 255 -13.33 8.21 6.32
C ILE A 255 -14.23 7.19 7.02
N HIS A 256 -14.33 5.97 6.48
CA HIS A 256 -15.13 4.88 7.06
C HIS A 256 -14.42 4.16 8.20
N LYS A 257 -13.15 4.50 8.49
CA LYS A 257 -12.31 3.89 9.54
C LYS A 257 -12.10 2.38 9.39
N LYS A 258 -12.26 1.86 8.16
CA LYS A 258 -12.12 0.42 7.85
C LYS A 258 -11.87 0.20 6.37
N VAL A 259 -11.48 -1.02 6.03
CA VAL A 259 -11.48 -1.48 4.63
C VAL A 259 -12.92 -1.63 4.16
N VAL A 260 -13.23 -1.03 3.01
CA VAL A 260 -14.60 -0.97 2.46
C VAL A 260 -14.56 -0.87 0.93
N GLU A 261 -15.53 -1.50 0.26
CA GLU A 261 -15.89 -1.09 -1.09
C GLU A 261 -16.74 0.17 -0.99
N GLU A 262 -16.22 1.31 -1.47
CA GLU A 262 -16.91 2.59 -1.41
C GLU A 262 -18.30 2.49 -2.01
N PRO A 263 -19.34 2.94 -1.29
CA PRO A 263 -20.71 2.88 -1.82
C PRO A 263 -20.93 3.86 -2.97
N MET A 264 -20.12 4.94 -3.05
CA MET A 264 -20.21 5.92 -4.13
C MET A 264 -19.32 5.55 -5.30
N LEU A 265 -19.69 6.01 -6.49
CA LEU A 265 -18.89 5.91 -7.69
C LEU A 265 -17.51 6.59 -7.49
N LEU A 266 -16.47 6.04 -8.10
CA LEU A 266 -15.14 6.66 -8.07
C LEU A 266 -15.16 8.07 -8.67
N TYR A 267 -15.96 8.31 -9.71
CA TYR A 267 -16.15 9.65 -10.28
C TYR A 267 -16.61 10.66 -9.23
N ASP A 268 -17.64 10.32 -8.45
CA ASP A 268 -18.17 11.20 -7.39
C ASP A 268 -17.19 11.35 -6.23
N TYR A 269 -16.47 10.28 -5.90
CA TYR A 269 -15.40 10.31 -4.91
C TYR A 269 -14.32 11.33 -5.26
N LEU A 270 -13.90 11.34 -6.53
CA LEU A 270 -12.90 12.28 -7.05
C LEU A 270 -13.48 13.72 -7.16
N ALA A 271 -14.71 13.86 -7.62
CA ALA A 271 -15.37 15.15 -7.80
C ALA A 271 -15.51 15.93 -6.49
N ARG A 272 -15.82 15.26 -5.39
CA ARG A 272 -15.96 15.86 -4.05
C ARG A 272 -14.65 16.37 -3.46
N ARG A 273 -13.49 16.07 -4.07
CA ARG A 273 -12.16 16.43 -3.58
C ARG A 273 -11.39 17.22 -4.63
N GLN A 274 -11.35 18.53 -4.46
CA GLN A 274 -10.74 19.44 -5.44
C GLN A 274 -9.25 19.13 -5.67
N TYR A 275 -8.55 18.64 -4.67
CA TYR A 275 -7.13 18.30 -4.77
C TYR A 275 -6.86 16.99 -5.51
N LEU A 276 -7.87 16.17 -5.79
CA LEU A 276 -7.73 15.00 -6.64
C LEU A 276 -7.96 15.40 -8.09
N ILE A 277 -7.01 15.07 -8.97
CA ILE A 277 -7.03 15.49 -10.37
C ILE A 277 -7.21 14.32 -11.35
N GLY A 278 -7.04 13.08 -10.90
CA GLY A 278 -7.22 11.89 -11.71
C GLY A 278 -6.70 10.62 -11.04
N ILE A 279 -6.45 9.60 -11.85
CA ILE A 279 -5.97 8.29 -11.38
C ILE A 279 -4.83 7.78 -12.26
N ARG A 280 -3.86 7.11 -11.64
CA ARG A 280 -2.91 6.19 -12.30
C ARG A 280 -3.36 4.76 -12.04
N VAL A 281 -2.98 3.85 -12.93
CA VAL A 281 -3.47 2.46 -12.93
C VAL A 281 -2.27 1.52 -12.96
N ALA A 282 -2.27 0.51 -12.10
CA ALA A 282 -1.32 -0.60 -12.18
C ALA A 282 -2.07 -1.94 -12.09
N ARG A 283 -1.67 -2.91 -12.90
CA ARG A 283 -2.28 -4.24 -12.95
C ARG A 283 -1.39 -5.27 -12.30
N VAL A 284 -1.96 -6.10 -11.44
CA VAL A 284 -1.26 -7.23 -10.83
C VAL A 284 -1.04 -8.32 -11.89
N LEU A 285 0.21 -8.76 -12.02
CA LEU A 285 0.65 -9.75 -13.00
C LEU A 285 0.44 -11.18 -12.50
#